data_66f52b2950a4c3bf1b3848cc34d4defe
#
_entry.id   66f52b2950a4c3bf1b3848cc34d4defe
#
_cell.length_a   1.000
_cell.length_b   1.000
_cell.length_c   1.000
_cell.angle_alpha   90.00
_cell.angle_beta   90.00
_cell.angle_gamma   90.00
#
_symmetry.space_group_name_H-M   'P 1'
#
loop_
_entity.id
_entity.type
_entity.pdbx_description
1 polymer ?
#
loop_
_entity_poly.entity_id
_entity_poly.type
_entity_poly.pdbx_seq_one_letter_code
_entity_poly.pdbx_strand_id
1 'polypeptide(L)'
;QPTLIVELEHMGIKGYGEAPAIAYYNIPVDKMIEDLESKRQMVEKFAYTDPERYWHYLHHLFPRNNFLVCALDIASWDIWGKLKRKQLYEIWGGDITKNPICDYTIGIDPVEKMVAKMKEKPWPIYKIKVGTADDIAIVKALRQNTEAVLRVDANAAWDLETALELIPQLKDLGVELVEQPLAKDNWEGMKVLYRESVLPLYADESCVYEADVEKCKDHFHGINIKLTKCSGITPARRMIQKARELNLQIMIGCMNESTIGSAAIAHLLPFID
;
A
#
# COMPACT_ATOMS: atom_id res chain seq x y z
N GLN A 1 4.06 -5.66 16.56
CA GLN A 1 5.15 -5.55 15.58
C GLN A 1 5.91 -4.26 15.85
N PRO A 2 7.28 -4.26 15.88
CA PRO A 2 8.07 -3.06 16.12
C PRO A 2 7.94 -2.09 14.93
N THR A 3 7.98 -0.79 15.25
CA THR A 3 7.97 0.29 14.27
C THR A 3 9.04 1.33 14.59
N LEU A 4 9.65 1.92 13.56
CA LEU A 4 10.50 3.09 13.70
C LEU A 4 9.62 4.34 13.64
N ILE A 5 9.74 5.19 14.65
CA ILE A 5 9.18 6.55 14.62
C ILE A 5 10.35 7.53 14.60
N VAL A 6 10.31 8.47 13.65
CA VAL A 6 11.28 9.55 13.54
C VAL A 6 10.62 10.88 13.87
N GLU A 7 11.35 11.73 14.59
CA GLU A 7 11.01 13.14 14.77
C GLU A 7 12.08 13.97 14.06
N LEU A 8 11.66 14.83 13.14
CA LEU A 8 12.48 15.86 12.51
C LEU A 8 12.07 17.22 13.03
N GLU A 9 13.02 18.14 13.14
CA GLU A 9 12.75 19.53 13.50
C GLU A 9 13.36 20.48 12.46
N HIS A 10 12.57 21.46 12.00
CA HIS A 10 13.02 22.52 11.12
C HIS A 10 12.36 23.84 11.52
N MET A 11 13.16 24.87 11.76
CA MET A 11 12.68 26.20 12.20
C MET A 11 11.78 26.16 13.45
N GLY A 12 12.06 25.25 14.39
CA GLY A 12 11.26 25.06 15.61
C GLY A 12 9.94 24.29 15.39
N ILE A 13 9.71 23.79 14.20
CA ILE A 13 8.52 22.96 13.86
C ILE A 13 8.95 21.51 13.79
N LYS A 14 8.25 20.66 14.55
CA LYS A 14 8.47 19.22 14.58
C LYS A 14 7.52 18.50 13.64
N GLY A 15 8.06 17.53 12.92
CA GLY A 15 7.31 16.58 12.09
C GLY A 15 7.63 15.16 12.46
N TYR A 16 6.65 14.29 12.30
CA TYR A 16 6.73 12.89 12.67
C TYR A 16 6.51 11.98 11.47
N GLY A 17 7.27 10.89 11.42
CA GLY A 17 7.11 9.86 10.40
C GLY A 17 7.31 8.49 10.98
N GLU A 18 6.85 7.48 10.26
CA GLU A 18 6.80 6.11 10.71
C GLU A 18 7.17 5.13 9.61
N ALA A 19 7.83 4.03 9.99
CA ALA A 19 7.97 2.84 9.16
C ALA A 19 7.96 1.58 10.05
N PRO A 20 6.96 0.69 9.92
CA PRO A 20 6.93 -0.58 10.62
C PRO A 20 7.93 -1.55 10.00
N ALA A 21 8.55 -2.41 10.82
CA ALA A 21 9.36 -3.51 10.33
C ALA A 21 8.47 -4.61 9.75
N ILE A 22 8.73 -5.03 8.52
CA ILE A 22 7.98 -6.09 7.85
C ILE A 22 8.93 -7.21 7.46
N ALA A 23 8.72 -8.40 8.01
CA ALA A 23 9.60 -9.56 7.79
C ALA A 23 9.78 -9.91 6.30
N TYR A 24 8.72 -9.78 5.50
CA TYR A 24 8.76 -10.04 4.06
C TYR A 24 9.83 -9.23 3.33
N TYR A 25 10.05 -7.96 3.72
CA TYR A 25 11.05 -7.08 3.11
C TYR A 25 12.43 -7.17 3.76
N ASN A 26 12.58 -7.98 4.81
CA ASN A 26 13.83 -8.17 5.55
C ASN A 26 14.49 -6.85 6.00
N ILE A 27 13.67 -5.89 6.45
CA ILE A 27 14.13 -4.60 6.98
C ILE A 27 13.68 -4.51 8.44
N PRO A 28 14.51 -4.94 9.42
CA PRO A 28 14.21 -4.81 10.83
C PRO A 28 14.43 -3.36 11.31
N VAL A 29 13.79 -2.98 12.42
CA VAL A 29 13.92 -1.64 13.02
C VAL A 29 15.38 -1.31 13.35
N ASP A 30 16.11 -2.27 13.90
CA ASP A 30 17.53 -2.05 14.26
C ASP A 30 18.37 -1.65 13.04
N LYS A 31 18.10 -2.25 11.88
CA LYS A 31 18.77 -1.88 10.62
C LYS A 31 18.42 -0.45 10.17
N MET A 32 17.17 -0.03 10.35
CA MET A 32 16.77 1.35 10.06
C MET A 32 17.48 2.35 10.99
N ILE A 33 17.56 2.03 12.28
CA ILE A 33 18.27 2.84 13.27
C ILE A 33 19.76 2.92 12.95
N GLU A 34 20.40 1.78 12.71
CA GLU A 34 21.83 1.73 12.37
C GLU A 34 22.16 2.57 11.12
N ASP A 35 21.36 2.43 10.06
CA ASP A 35 21.56 3.19 8.83
C ASP A 35 21.40 4.70 9.09
N LEU A 36 20.37 5.09 9.85
CA LEU A 36 20.13 6.50 10.22
C LEU A 36 21.28 7.07 11.03
N GLU A 37 21.67 6.39 12.13
CA GLU A 37 22.73 6.87 13.01
C GLU A 37 24.09 6.97 12.28
N SER A 38 24.38 6.05 11.37
CA SER A 38 25.61 6.08 10.58
C SER A 38 25.74 7.33 9.70
N LYS A 39 24.62 7.97 9.35
CA LYS A 39 24.56 9.14 8.45
C LYS A 39 23.78 10.31 9.05
N ARG A 40 23.52 10.28 10.35
CA ARG A 40 22.70 11.27 11.06
C ARG A 40 23.15 12.71 10.77
N GLN A 41 24.46 12.99 10.85
CA GLN A 41 24.98 14.33 10.56
C GLN A 41 24.68 14.80 9.13
N MET A 42 24.62 13.89 8.18
CA MET A 42 24.27 14.24 6.79
C MET A 42 22.78 14.60 6.67
N VAL A 43 21.92 13.86 7.36
CA VAL A 43 20.47 14.14 7.44
C VAL A 43 20.24 15.50 8.11
N GLU A 44 20.88 15.77 9.27
CA GLU A 44 20.69 16.99 10.06
C GLU A 44 21.28 18.24 9.39
N LYS A 45 22.35 18.11 8.61
CA LYS A 45 23.00 19.24 7.91
C LYS A 45 22.38 19.56 6.55
N PHE A 46 21.38 18.80 6.11
CA PHE A 46 20.75 19.08 4.82
C PHE A 46 20.03 20.44 4.84
N ALA A 47 20.32 21.28 3.85
CA ALA A 47 19.63 22.56 3.67
C ALA A 47 18.20 22.33 3.15
N TYR A 48 17.28 22.08 4.08
CA TYR A 48 15.89 21.77 3.79
C TYR A 48 15.17 22.95 3.14
N THR A 49 14.54 22.72 2.01
CA THR A 49 13.73 23.70 1.27
C THR A 49 12.30 23.21 1.08
N ASP A 50 12.15 21.97 0.71
CA ASP A 50 10.88 21.31 0.42
C ASP A 50 11.04 19.78 0.53
N PRO A 51 9.92 19.04 0.70
CA PRO A 51 9.96 17.58 0.87
C PRO A 51 10.48 16.82 -0.36
N GLU A 52 10.18 17.28 -1.56
CA GLU A 52 10.57 16.57 -2.79
C GLU A 52 12.08 16.55 -2.96
N ARG A 53 12.74 17.69 -2.76
CA ARG A 53 14.19 17.80 -2.77
C ARG A 53 14.84 17.01 -1.64
N TYR A 54 14.22 17.01 -0.45
CA TYR A 54 14.70 16.23 0.68
C TYR A 54 14.60 14.74 0.41
N TRP A 55 13.49 14.26 -0.14
CA TRP A 55 13.35 12.86 -0.54
C TRP A 55 14.41 12.44 -1.56
N HIS A 56 14.68 13.23 -2.58
CA HIS A 56 15.76 12.95 -3.54
C HIS A 56 17.11 12.75 -2.87
N TYR A 57 17.44 13.61 -1.92
CA TYR A 57 18.66 13.48 -1.12
C TYR A 57 18.66 12.20 -0.29
N LEU A 58 17.58 11.92 0.44
CA LEU A 58 17.46 10.73 1.29
C LEU A 58 17.52 9.43 0.47
N HIS A 59 16.87 9.40 -0.68
CA HIS A 59 16.88 8.24 -1.57
C HIS A 59 18.30 7.88 -2.03
N HIS A 60 19.14 8.86 -2.32
CA HIS A 60 20.55 8.65 -2.64
C HIS A 60 21.38 8.30 -1.39
N LEU A 61 21.04 8.86 -0.26
CA LEU A 61 21.75 8.60 0.99
C LEU A 61 21.48 7.19 1.52
N PHE A 62 20.25 6.67 1.37
CA PHE A 62 19.81 5.37 1.85
C PHE A 62 19.21 4.48 0.74
N PRO A 63 19.95 4.15 -0.32
CA PRO A 63 19.41 3.53 -1.54
C PRO A 63 18.84 2.12 -1.35
N ARG A 64 19.09 1.49 -0.18
CA ARG A 64 18.67 0.12 0.15
C ARG A 64 17.69 0.06 1.33
N ASN A 65 17.19 1.20 1.78
CA ASN A 65 16.32 1.26 2.96
C ASN A 65 15.13 2.18 2.72
N ASN A 66 14.20 1.72 1.86
CA ASN A 66 12.98 2.44 1.53
C ASN A 66 12.13 2.78 2.75
N PHE A 67 12.13 1.92 3.76
CA PHE A 67 11.34 2.08 4.97
C PHE A 67 11.85 3.26 5.79
N LEU A 68 13.18 3.36 5.97
CA LEU A 68 13.79 4.52 6.62
C LEU A 68 13.52 5.82 5.83
N VAL A 69 13.69 5.77 4.51
CA VAL A 69 13.41 6.93 3.65
C VAL A 69 11.94 7.33 3.77
N CYS A 70 11.02 6.35 3.81
CA CYS A 70 9.60 6.60 4.02
C CYS A 70 9.32 7.33 5.34
N ALA A 71 9.89 6.88 6.46
CA ALA A 71 9.70 7.55 7.75
C ALA A 71 10.20 9.00 7.72
N LEU A 72 11.36 9.24 7.14
CA LEU A 72 11.94 10.59 7.03
C LEU A 72 11.13 11.48 6.06
N ASP A 73 10.65 10.92 4.96
CA ASP A 73 9.81 11.64 3.98
C ASP A 73 8.45 12.05 4.59
N ILE A 74 7.78 11.14 5.29
CA ILE A 74 6.54 11.44 6.02
C ILE A 74 6.76 12.57 7.03
N ALA A 75 7.82 12.50 7.84
CA ALA A 75 8.15 13.55 8.80
C ALA A 75 8.41 14.90 8.12
N SER A 76 9.06 14.89 6.97
CA SER A 76 9.33 16.06 6.15
C SER A 76 8.03 16.70 5.63
N TRP A 77 7.10 15.90 5.11
CA TRP A 77 5.79 16.37 4.67
C TRP A 77 4.94 16.90 5.83
N ASP A 78 5.02 16.30 7.02
CA ASP A 78 4.35 16.81 8.22
C ASP A 78 4.86 18.21 8.60
N ILE A 79 6.19 18.44 8.58
CA ILE A 79 6.78 19.77 8.74
C ILE A 79 6.22 20.74 7.68
N TRP A 80 6.18 20.30 6.41
CA TRP A 80 5.72 21.14 5.31
C TRP A 80 4.28 21.59 5.46
N GLY A 81 3.37 20.68 5.81
CA GLY A 81 1.98 21.01 6.10
C GLY A 81 1.84 22.04 7.22
N LYS A 82 2.60 21.86 8.33
CA LYS A 82 2.64 22.76 9.46
C LYS A 82 3.21 24.16 9.09
N LEU A 83 4.28 24.20 8.29
CA LEU A 83 4.83 25.46 7.76
C LEU A 83 3.82 26.20 6.88
N LYS A 84 3.08 25.49 6.06
CA LYS A 84 2.03 26.05 5.19
C LYS A 84 0.72 26.32 5.93
N ARG A 85 0.57 25.85 7.17
CA ARG A 85 -0.67 25.90 7.97
C ARG A 85 -1.87 25.33 7.20
N LYS A 86 -1.66 24.23 6.48
CA LYS A 86 -2.67 23.55 5.68
C LYS A 86 -2.48 22.03 5.78
N GLN A 87 -3.56 21.31 5.62
CA GLN A 87 -3.51 19.86 5.42
C GLN A 87 -2.84 19.56 4.06
N LEU A 88 -2.11 18.44 3.96
CA LEU A 88 -1.39 18.12 2.73
C LEU A 88 -2.33 17.94 1.54
N TYR A 89 -3.47 17.25 1.73
CA TYR A 89 -4.46 17.09 0.66
C TYR A 89 -4.96 18.44 0.13
N GLU A 90 -5.12 19.46 1.00
CA GLU A 90 -5.51 20.82 0.58
C GLU A 90 -4.41 21.51 -0.25
N ILE A 91 -3.13 21.34 0.15
CA ILE A 91 -1.98 21.87 -0.59
C ILE A 91 -1.97 21.30 -2.01
N TRP A 92 -2.37 20.03 -2.17
CA TRP A 92 -2.39 19.34 -3.46
C TRP A 92 -3.72 19.48 -4.22
N GLY A 93 -4.70 20.22 -3.68
CA GLY A 93 -6.00 20.44 -4.33
C GLY A 93 -6.96 19.26 -4.21
N GLY A 94 -6.77 18.39 -3.21
CA GLY A 94 -7.64 17.25 -2.94
C GLY A 94 -8.93 17.66 -2.23
N ASP A 95 -9.97 16.87 -2.43
CA ASP A 95 -11.29 17.02 -1.84
C ASP A 95 -11.62 15.77 -1.01
N ILE A 96 -11.67 15.91 0.30
CA ILE A 96 -11.93 14.79 1.22
C ILE A 96 -13.31 14.14 1.05
N THR A 97 -14.26 14.83 0.41
CA THR A 97 -15.57 14.25 0.11
C THR A 97 -15.50 13.15 -0.94
N LYS A 98 -14.37 13.05 -1.64
CA LYS A 98 -14.07 12.03 -2.65
C LYS A 98 -13.28 10.84 -2.10
N ASN A 99 -13.01 10.80 -0.81
CA ASN A 99 -12.29 9.68 -0.21
C ASN A 99 -13.03 8.37 -0.44
N PRO A 100 -12.36 7.33 -0.95
CA PRO A 100 -12.95 6.00 -1.02
C PRO A 100 -13.18 5.43 0.39
N ILE A 101 -14.08 4.45 0.47
CA ILE A 101 -14.30 3.70 1.70
C ILE A 101 -13.14 2.71 1.89
N CYS A 102 -12.57 2.69 3.09
CA CYS A 102 -11.55 1.70 3.44
C CYS A 102 -12.15 0.29 3.50
N ASP A 103 -11.42 -0.71 3.07
CA ASP A 103 -11.75 -2.10 3.37
C ASP A 103 -11.30 -2.52 4.77
N TYR A 104 -11.94 -3.57 5.31
CA TYR A 104 -11.53 -4.22 6.56
C TYR A 104 -10.95 -5.60 6.25
N THR A 105 -9.70 -5.82 6.61
CA THR A 105 -8.99 -7.06 6.27
C THR A 105 -9.37 -8.21 7.20
N ILE A 106 -9.74 -9.34 6.61
CA ILE A 106 -9.93 -10.63 7.27
C ILE A 106 -8.75 -11.53 6.86
N GLY A 107 -7.85 -11.81 7.81
CA GLY A 107 -6.72 -12.71 7.62
C GLY A 107 -7.16 -14.18 7.56
N ILE A 108 -6.31 -15.05 7.02
CA ILE A 108 -6.52 -16.50 6.99
C ILE A 108 -6.58 -17.04 8.42
N ASP A 109 -7.70 -17.68 8.75
CA ASP A 109 -7.95 -18.36 10.02
C ASP A 109 -9.02 -19.46 9.77
N PRO A 110 -9.36 -20.37 10.69
CA PRO A 110 -10.55 -21.19 10.55
C PRO A 110 -11.79 -20.38 10.20
N VAL A 111 -12.60 -20.89 9.26
CA VAL A 111 -13.73 -20.16 8.66
C VAL A 111 -14.67 -19.57 9.73
N GLU A 112 -14.92 -20.31 10.80
CA GLU A 112 -15.80 -19.88 11.91
C GLU A 112 -15.26 -18.61 12.57
N LYS A 113 -13.94 -18.49 12.73
CA LYS A 113 -13.29 -17.29 13.30
C LYS A 113 -13.33 -16.11 12.31
N MET A 114 -13.12 -16.37 11.02
CA MET A 114 -13.24 -15.35 10.00
C MET A 114 -14.66 -14.77 9.96
N VAL A 115 -15.69 -15.62 10.00
CA VAL A 115 -17.10 -15.22 10.08
C VAL A 115 -17.38 -14.46 11.38
N ALA A 116 -16.87 -14.94 12.51
CA ALA A 116 -17.04 -14.26 13.81
C ALA A 116 -16.45 -12.84 13.76
N LYS A 117 -15.26 -12.66 13.18
CA LYS A 117 -14.61 -11.36 13.01
C LYS A 117 -15.41 -10.40 12.14
N MET A 118 -16.03 -10.89 11.06
CA MET A 118 -16.93 -10.08 10.23
C MET A 118 -18.18 -9.63 11.01
N LYS A 119 -18.77 -10.53 11.82
CA LYS A 119 -19.95 -10.23 12.65
C LYS A 119 -19.63 -9.29 13.80
N GLU A 120 -18.45 -9.41 14.40
CA GLU A 120 -17.98 -8.51 15.46
C GLU A 120 -17.81 -7.07 14.94
N LYS A 121 -17.34 -6.93 13.70
CA LYS A 121 -17.11 -5.62 13.08
C LYS A 121 -17.74 -5.55 11.69
N PRO A 122 -19.06 -5.30 11.60
CA PRO A 122 -19.75 -5.11 10.33
C PRO A 122 -19.13 -3.95 9.55
N TRP A 123 -18.78 -4.20 8.29
CA TRP A 123 -18.09 -3.23 7.44
C TRP A 123 -18.59 -3.33 5.99
N PRO A 124 -18.64 -2.24 5.22
CA PRO A 124 -19.19 -2.27 3.87
C PRO A 124 -18.31 -2.99 2.85
N ILE A 125 -17.00 -3.11 3.09
CA ILE A 125 -16.02 -3.74 2.18
C ILE A 125 -15.06 -4.59 3.00
N TYR A 126 -14.95 -5.88 2.70
CA TYR A 126 -13.96 -6.76 3.32
C TYR A 126 -12.90 -7.17 2.30
N LYS A 127 -11.65 -7.07 2.71
CA LYS A 127 -10.50 -7.67 2.03
C LYS A 127 -10.19 -9.03 2.64
N ILE A 128 -10.38 -10.09 1.90
CA ILE A 128 -10.22 -11.48 2.36
C ILE A 128 -8.85 -11.98 1.91
N LYS A 129 -8.02 -12.41 2.85
CA LYS A 129 -6.77 -13.09 2.53
C LYS A 129 -7.07 -14.51 2.10
N VAL A 130 -6.51 -14.91 0.97
CA VAL A 130 -6.61 -16.23 0.34
C VAL A 130 -5.21 -16.76 0.02
N GLY A 131 -5.09 -17.92 -0.62
CA GLY A 131 -3.81 -18.57 -0.93
C GLY A 131 -3.68 -19.92 -0.21
N THR A 132 -4.81 -20.59 -0.03
CA THR A 132 -4.92 -21.95 0.53
C THR A 132 -5.60 -22.88 -0.47
N ALA A 133 -5.65 -24.18 -0.17
CA ALA A 133 -6.39 -25.14 -0.99
C ALA A 133 -7.92 -24.93 -0.91
N ASP A 134 -8.40 -24.20 0.11
CA ASP A 134 -9.83 -24.07 0.43
C ASP A 134 -10.40 -22.68 0.07
N ASP A 135 -9.72 -21.89 -0.73
CA ASP A 135 -10.04 -20.48 -0.99
C ASP A 135 -11.49 -20.23 -1.39
N ILE A 136 -12.02 -21.03 -2.32
CA ILE A 136 -13.44 -20.93 -2.75
C ILE A 136 -14.40 -21.28 -1.62
N ALA A 137 -14.10 -22.32 -0.84
CA ALA A 137 -14.95 -22.71 0.30
C ALA A 137 -14.97 -21.61 1.37
N ILE A 138 -13.82 -20.99 1.64
CA ILE A 138 -13.68 -19.86 2.56
C ILE A 138 -14.53 -18.68 2.08
N VAL A 139 -14.33 -18.21 0.85
CA VAL A 139 -15.05 -17.03 0.30
C VAL A 139 -16.55 -17.30 0.23
N LYS A 140 -16.98 -18.52 -0.15
CA LYS A 140 -18.37 -18.93 -0.16
C LYS A 140 -19.01 -18.88 1.23
N ALA A 141 -18.32 -19.38 2.25
CA ALA A 141 -18.81 -19.34 3.61
C ALA A 141 -18.92 -17.90 4.14
N LEU A 142 -17.96 -17.02 3.81
CA LEU A 142 -18.02 -15.61 4.17
C LEU A 142 -19.19 -14.90 3.44
N ARG A 143 -19.36 -15.14 2.15
CA ARG A 143 -20.47 -14.57 1.35
C ARG A 143 -21.83 -14.93 1.91
N GLN A 144 -22.03 -16.12 2.45
CA GLN A 144 -23.28 -16.53 3.09
C GLN A 144 -23.62 -15.71 4.36
N ASN A 145 -22.67 -14.98 4.90
CA ASN A 145 -22.81 -14.20 6.14
C ASN A 145 -22.78 -12.68 5.94
N THR A 146 -22.68 -12.18 4.69
CA THR A 146 -22.66 -10.74 4.42
C THR A 146 -23.06 -10.41 2.99
N GLU A 147 -23.67 -9.24 2.79
CA GLU A 147 -23.90 -8.61 1.48
C GLU A 147 -22.84 -7.55 1.14
N ALA A 148 -21.84 -7.35 2.01
CA ALA A 148 -20.77 -6.39 1.80
C ALA A 148 -19.94 -6.72 0.55
N VAL A 149 -19.26 -5.74 0.01
CA VAL A 149 -18.28 -5.96 -1.07
C VAL A 149 -17.15 -6.85 -0.55
N LEU A 150 -16.79 -7.87 -1.33
CA LEU A 150 -15.64 -8.73 -1.05
C LEU A 150 -14.54 -8.46 -2.08
N ARG A 151 -13.33 -8.20 -1.60
CA ARG A 151 -12.08 -8.16 -2.35
C ARG A 151 -11.22 -9.32 -1.87
N VAL A 152 -10.46 -9.95 -2.74
CA VAL A 152 -9.55 -11.02 -2.32
C VAL A 152 -8.10 -10.62 -2.59
N ASP A 153 -7.22 -11.05 -1.70
CA ASP A 153 -5.78 -10.83 -1.81
C ASP A 153 -5.08 -12.18 -1.66
N ALA A 154 -4.50 -12.66 -2.75
CA ALA A 154 -3.84 -13.95 -2.82
C ALA A 154 -2.37 -13.88 -2.38
N ASN A 155 -1.81 -12.70 -2.16
CA ASN A 155 -0.41 -12.49 -1.75
C ASN A 155 0.59 -13.35 -2.56
N ALA A 156 0.40 -13.39 -3.89
CA ALA A 156 1.25 -14.14 -4.84
C ALA A 156 1.24 -15.67 -4.65
N ALA A 157 0.20 -16.23 -4.04
CA ALA A 157 0.17 -17.66 -3.71
C ALA A 157 -0.27 -18.58 -4.85
N TRP A 158 -0.93 -18.06 -5.88
CA TRP A 158 -1.44 -18.88 -6.98
C TRP A 158 -0.42 -19.01 -8.12
N ASP A 159 -0.49 -20.10 -8.84
CA ASP A 159 0.04 -20.20 -10.19
C ASP A 159 -1.02 -19.77 -11.23
N LEU A 160 -0.66 -19.74 -12.51
CA LEU A 160 -1.55 -19.28 -13.57
C LEU A 160 -2.77 -20.21 -13.73
N GLU A 161 -2.59 -21.53 -13.66
CA GLU A 161 -3.65 -22.51 -13.81
C GLU A 161 -4.68 -22.37 -12.68
N THR A 162 -4.22 -22.31 -11.45
CA THR A 162 -5.05 -22.05 -10.27
C THR A 162 -5.82 -20.73 -10.40
N ALA A 163 -5.15 -19.65 -10.80
CA ALA A 163 -5.79 -18.34 -10.94
C ALA A 163 -6.90 -18.35 -12.01
N LEU A 164 -6.66 -19.00 -13.15
CA LEU A 164 -7.66 -19.15 -14.22
C LEU A 164 -8.88 -19.98 -13.80
N GLU A 165 -8.66 -20.97 -12.91
CA GLU A 165 -9.75 -21.79 -12.36
C GLU A 165 -10.56 -21.04 -11.28
N LEU A 166 -9.89 -20.35 -10.35
CA LEU A 166 -10.54 -19.74 -9.19
C LEU A 166 -11.26 -18.42 -9.51
N ILE A 167 -10.70 -17.57 -10.36
CA ILE A 167 -11.24 -16.23 -10.62
C ILE A 167 -12.69 -16.23 -11.15
N PRO A 168 -13.11 -17.11 -12.08
CA PRO A 168 -14.50 -17.20 -12.47
C PRO A 168 -15.43 -17.57 -11.29
N GLN A 169 -15.02 -18.51 -10.44
CA GLN A 169 -15.79 -18.92 -9.27
C GLN A 169 -15.89 -17.77 -8.23
N LEU A 170 -14.84 -16.99 -8.04
CA LEU A 170 -14.85 -15.79 -7.20
C LEU A 170 -15.79 -14.72 -7.75
N LYS A 171 -15.85 -14.58 -9.08
CA LYS A 171 -16.82 -13.69 -9.76
C LYS A 171 -18.26 -14.10 -9.44
N ASP A 172 -18.57 -15.39 -9.51
CA ASP A 172 -19.91 -15.93 -9.20
C ASP A 172 -20.29 -15.72 -7.73
N LEU A 173 -19.29 -15.63 -6.83
CA LEU A 173 -19.46 -15.29 -5.42
C LEU A 173 -19.55 -13.78 -5.17
N GLY A 174 -19.53 -12.93 -6.21
CA GLY A 174 -19.64 -11.49 -6.10
C GLY A 174 -18.39 -10.81 -5.55
N VAL A 175 -17.22 -11.38 -5.78
CA VAL A 175 -15.93 -10.70 -5.49
C VAL A 175 -15.74 -9.57 -6.49
N GLU A 176 -15.28 -8.42 -6.02
CA GLU A 176 -15.08 -7.21 -6.81
C GLU A 176 -13.75 -7.22 -7.59
N LEU A 177 -12.67 -7.63 -6.94
CA LEU A 177 -11.31 -7.65 -7.51
C LEU A 177 -10.42 -8.70 -6.85
N VAL A 178 -9.32 -9.01 -7.54
CA VAL A 178 -8.26 -9.88 -7.03
C VAL A 178 -6.94 -9.11 -6.96
N GLU A 179 -6.34 -9.08 -5.77
CA GLU A 179 -5.03 -8.49 -5.54
C GLU A 179 -3.94 -9.56 -5.59
N GLN A 180 -2.87 -9.27 -6.32
CA GLN A 180 -1.64 -10.06 -6.50
C GLN A 180 -1.88 -11.58 -6.56
N PRO A 181 -2.50 -12.07 -7.63
CA PRO A 181 -2.76 -13.51 -7.77
C PRO A 181 -1.48 -14.34 -7.92
N LEU A 182 -0.56 -13.92 -8.80
CA LEU A 182 0.65 -14.66 -9.15
C LEU A 182 1.90 -14.10 -8.48
N ALA A 183 2.98 -14.88 -8.46
CA ALA A 183 4.30 -14.45 -8.02
C ALA A 183 4.70 -13.12 -8.68
N LYS A 184 5.33 -12.23 -7.90
CA LYS A 184 5.59 -10.82 -8.26
C LYS A 184 6.38 -10.61 -9.55
N ASP A 185 7.15 -11.59 -9.96
CA ASP A 185 8.01 -11.59 -11.15
C ASP A 185 7.47 -12.44 -12.31
N ASN A 186 6.30 -13.05 -12.14
CA ASN A 186 5.64 -13.83 -13.18
C ASN A 186 4.85 -12.94 -14.16
N TRP A 187 5.55 -12.05 -14.86
CA TRP A 187 4.95 -11.11 -15.82
C TRP A 187 4.29 -11.80 -17.01
N GLU A 188 4.86 -12.90 -17.51
CA GLU A 188 4.27 -13.65 -18.63
C GLU A 188 2.93 -14.28 -18.23
N GLY A 189 2.86 -14.90 -17.04
CA GLY A 189 1.61 -15.41 -16.51
C GLY A 189 0.58 -14.30 -16.27
N MET A 190 1.01 -13.17 -15.72
CA MET A 190 0.13 -12.02 -15.50
C MET A 190 -0.43 -11.44 -16.80
N LYS A 191 0.37 -11.42 -17.88
CA LYS A 191 -0.09 -10.96 -19.19
C LYS A 191 -1.18 -11.86 -19.77
N VAL A 192 -1.07 -13.16 -19.57
CA VAL A 192 -2.14 -14.12 -19.95
C VAL A 192 -3.37 -13.89 -19.07
N LEU A 193 -3.17 -13.86 -17.74
CA LEU A 193 -4.26 -13.70 -16.80
C LEU A 193 -5.02 -12.38 -16.98
N TYR A 194 -4.32 -11.29 -17.29
CA TYR A 194 -4.93 -9.97 -17.58
C TYR A 194 -5.94 -10.03 -18.73
N ARG A 195 -5.67 -10.82 -19.75
CA ARG A 195 -6.54 -10.97 -20.93
C ARG A 195 -7.75 -11.85 -20.68
N GLU A 196 -7.57 -12.89 -19.86
CA GLU A 196 -8.57 -13.94 -19.61
C GLU A 196 -9.42 -13.64 -18.36
N SER A 197 -8.94 -12.78 -17.46
CA SER A 197 -9.60 -12.54 -16.19
C SER A 197 -10.93 -11.82 -16.35
N VAL A 198 -11.96 -12.36 -15.69
CA VAL A 198 -13.29 -11.77 -15.58
C VAL A 198 -13.43 -10.82 -14.39
N LEU A 199 -12.38 -10.67 -13.59
CA LEU A 199 -12.28 -9.74 -12.47
C LEU A 199 -11.09 -8.79 -12.65
N PRO A 200 -11.19 -7.55 -12.18
CA PRO A 200 -10.04 -6.64 -12.12
C PRO A 200 -8.90 -7.23 -11.27
N LEU A 201 -7.67 -7.10 -11.76
CA LEU A 201 -6.44 -7.56 -11.11
C LEU A 201 -5.63 -6.37 -10.63
N TYR A 202 -5.19 -6.39 -9.38
CA TYR A 202 -4.40 -5.31 -8.77
C TYR A 202 -3.00 -5.80 -8.37
N ALA A 203 -1.97 -5.00 -8.69
CA ALA A 203 -0.59 -5.30 -8.32
C ALA A 203 -0.29 -4.80 -6.91
N ASP A 204 0.26 -5.65 -6.04
CA ASP A 204 0.85 -5.27 -4.74
C ASP A 204 2.36 -5.51 -4.76
N GLU A 205 2.80 -6.76 -4.67
CA GLU A 205 4.21 -7.13 -4.63
C GLU A 205 4.93 -6.89 -5.97
N SER A 206 4.18 -6.85 -7.08
CA SER A 206 4.72 -6.52 -8.42
C SER A 206 4.91 -5.02 -8.65
N CYS A 207 4.34 -4.14 -7.79
CA CYS A 207 4.42 -2.68 -7.91
C CYS A 207 4.98 -2.08 -6.62
N VAL A 208 6.30 -2.00 -6.54
CA VAL A 208 7.03 -1.50 -5.35
C VAL A 208 7.47 -0.06 -5.56
N TYR A 209 8.06 0.23 -6.72
CA TYR A 209 8.67 1.51 -7.04
C TYR A 209 7.91 2.24 -8.15
N GLU A 210 8.19 3.53 -8.29
CA GLU A 210 7.66 4.37 -9.36
C GLU A 210 7.89 3.77 -10.76
N ALA A 211 9.07 3.17 -11.00
CA ALA A 211 9.41 2.52 -12.27
C ALA A 211 8.58 1.25 -12.56
N ASP A 212 7.97 0.64 -11.55
CA ASP A 212 7.17 -0.57 -11.74
C ASP A 212 5.76 -0.24 -12.27
N VAL A 213 5.27 0.99 -12.07
CA VAL A 213 3.92 1.40 -12.50
C VAL A 213 3.76 1.19 -14.02
N GLU A 214 4.78 1.52 -14.80
CA GLU A 214 4.73 1.33 -16.26
C GLU A 214 4.67 -0.14 -16.66
N LYS A 215 5.35 -1.02 -15.92
CA LYS A 215 5.30 -2.46 -16.14
C LYS A 215 3.93 -3.07 -15.84
N CYS A 216 3.15 -2.44 -14.95
CA CYS A 216 1.80 -2.90 -14.61
C CYS A 216 0.80 -2.70 -15.75
N LYS A 217 1.07 -1.79 -16.70
CA LYS A 217 0.23 -1.64 -17.88
C LYS A 217 0.14 -2.95 -18.66
N ASP A 218 -1.08 -3.29 -19.10
CA ASP A 218 -1.38 -4.53 -19.83
C ASP A 218 -1.07 -5.85 -19.08
N HIS A 219 -0.80 -5.75 -17.75
CA HIS A 219 -0.63 -6.88 -16.85
C HIS A 219 -1.59 -6.82 -15.65
N PHE A 220 -1.99 -5.62 -15.26
CA PHE A 220 -2.92 -5.36 -14.16
C PHE A 220 -3.91 -4.27 -14.56
N HIS A 221 -5.08 -4.25 -13.91
CA HIS A 221 -6.10 -3.22 -14.08
C HIS A 221 -5.88 -2.06 -13.09
N GLY A 222 -5.17 -2.34 -12.00
CA GLY A 222 -4.86 -1.35 -10.97
C GLY A 222 -3.60 -1.70 -10.19
N ILE A 223 -3.19 -0.78 -9.32
CA ILE A 223 -2.03 -0.93 -8.43
C ILE A 223 -2.40 -0.63 -6.99
N ASN A 224 -1.74 -1.30 -6.04
CA ASN A 224 -1.81 -1.02 -4.62
C ASN A 224 -0.52 -0.33 -4.16
N ILE A 225 -0.59 0.98 -3.94
CA ILE A 225 0.54 1.77 -3.44
C ILE A 225 0.62 1.59 -1.92
N LYS A 226 1.82 1.38 -1.39
CA LYS A 226 2.12 1.39 0.05
C LYS A 226 3.32 2.30 0.29
N LEU A 227 3.19 3.27 1.20
CA LEU A 227 4.22 4.30 1.43
C LEU A 227 5.59 3.70 1.75
N THR A 228 5.61 2.67 2.59
CA THR A 228 6.87 1.99 2.95
C THR A 228 7.52 1.27 1.77
N LYS A 229 6.73 0.69 0.85
CA LYS A 229 7.28 0.07 -0.36
C LYS A 229 7.98 1.10 -1.24
N CYS A 230 7.26 2.16 -1.58
CA CYS A 230 7.74 3.16 -2.53
C CYS A 230 8.66 4.23 -1.92
N SER A 231 8.93 4.16 -0.62
CA SER A 231 9.78 5.08 0.15
C SER A 231 9.17 6.45 0.49
N GLY A 232 7.84 6.55 0.59
CA GLY A 232 7.20 7.73 1.17
C GLY A 232 6.08 8.35 0.34
N ILE A 233 5.60 9.49 0.81
CA ILE A 233 4.54 10.30 0.17
C ILE A 233 5.01 10.85 -1.18
N THR A 234 6.26 11.30 -1.24
CA THR A 234 6.85 11.90 -2.45
C THR A 234 6.75 10.97 -3.66
N PRO A 235 7.29 9.73 -3.64
CA PRO A 235 7.14 8.82 -4.77
C PRO A 235 5.69 8.31 -4.92
N ALA A 236 4.93 8.15 -3.83
CA ALA A 236 3.53 7.72 -3.92
C ALA A 236 2.70 8.68 -4.78
N ARG A 237 2.88 9.99 -4.63
CA ARG A 237 2.21 11.00 -5.46
C ARG A 237 2.57 10.89 -6.94
N ARG A 238 3.83 10.61 -7.26
CA ARG A 238 4.28 10.38 -8.63
C ARG A 238 3.72 9.08 -9.20
N MET A 239 3.64 8.02 -8.39
CA MET A 239 3.01 6.76 -8.78
C MET A 239 1.51 6.97 -9.09
N ILE A 240 0.79 7.74 -8.27
CA ILE A 240 -0.62 8.11 -8.51
C ILE A 240 -0.75 8.84 -9.86
N GLN A 241 0.07 9.85 -10.10
CA GLN A 241 0.05 10.58 -11.38
C GLN A 241 0.33 9.64 -12.56
N LYS A 242 1.37 8.83 -12.48
CA LYS A 242 1.76 7.89 -13.54
C LYS A 242 0.67 6.84 -13.80
N ALA A 243 0.04 6.31 -12.75
CA ALA A 243 -1.06 5.36 -12.88
C ALA A 243 -2.27 5.98 -13.61
N ARG A 244 -2.62 7.24 -13.30
CA ARG A 244 -3.67 7.99 -14.02
C ARG A 244 -3.34 8.17 -15.51
N GLU A 245 -2.09 8.51 -15.85
CA GLU A 245 -1.62 8.63 -17.24
C GLU A 245 -1.75 7.31 -18.01
N LEU A 246 -1.60 6.17 -17.31
CA LEU A 246 -1.70 4.82 -17.88
C LEU A 246 -3.10 4.20 -17.78
N ASN A 247 -4.10 4.94 -17.27
CA ASN A 247 -5.46 4.46 -17.00
C ASN A 247 -5.50 3.22 -16.08
N LEU A 248 -4.55 3.12 -15.13
CA LEU A 248 -4.59 2.14 -14.07
C LEU A 248 -5.43 2.67 -12.90
N GLN A 249 -6.27 1.82 -12.33
CA GLN A 249 -6.95 2.11 -11.08
C GLN A 249 -5.96 2.12 -9.91
N ILE A 250 -6.27 2.87 -8.86
CA ILE A 250 -5.33 3.10 -7.77
C ILE A 250 -5.98 2.77 -6.43
N MET A 251 -5.37 1.85 -5.72
CA MET A 251 -5.64 1.57 -4.34
C MET A 251 -4.41 1.98 -3.50
N ILE A 252 -4.62 2.43 -2.27
CA ILE A 252 -3.55 2.66 -1.32
C ILE A 252 -3.73 1.72 -0.14
N GLY A 253 -2.74 0.90 0.10
CA GLY A 253 -2.71 -0.04 1.22
C GLY A 253 -1.84 0.46 2.36
N CYS A 254 -1.95 -0.24 3.47
CA CYS A 254 -1.09 -0.07 4.64
C CYS A 254 -0.35 -1.36 4.96
N MET A 255 0.65 -1.24 5.82
CA MET A 255 1.25 -2.34 6.55
C MET A 255 0.60 -2.39 7.95
N ASN A 256 1.38 -2.30 9.01
CA ASN A 256 0.88 -2.25 10.39
C ASN A 256 1.30 -0.91 11.04
N GLU A 257 1.00 0.17 10.35
CA GLU A 257 1.30 1.52 10.81
C GLU A 257 0.41 1.92 11.99
N SER A 258 0.94 2.80 12.84
CA SER A 258 0.18 3.52 13.85
C SER A 258 -0.61 4.68 13.21
N THR A 259 -1.15 5.55 14.05
CA THR A 259 -1.83 6.77 13.59
C THR A 259 -0.94 7.72 12.80
N ILE A 260 0.39 7.66 12.96
CA ILE A 260 1.33 8.53 12.21
C ILE A 260 1.35 8.12 10.74
N GLY A 261 1.64 6.85 10.46
CA GLY A 261 1.65 6.34 9.09
C GLY A 261 0.25 6.37 8.45
N SER A 262 -0.79 6.00 9.21
CA SER A 262 -2.18 6.05 8.74
C SER A 262 -2.63 7.47 8.39
N ALA A 263 -2.23 8.49 9.16
CA ALA A 263 -2.52 9.89 8.84
C ALA A 263 -1.83 10.34 7.55
N ALA A 264 -0.59 9.90 7.33
CA ALA A 264 0.13 10.18 6.08
C ALA A 264 -0.59 9.58 4.86
N ILE A 265 -1.08 8.33 4.96
CA ILE A 265 -1.90 7.67 3.93
C ILE A 265 -3.19 8.45 3.69
N ALA A 266 -3.87 8.90 4.76
CA ALA A 266 -5.16 9.60 4.67
C ALA A 266 -5.09 10.86 3.81
N HIS A 267 -3.95 11.55 3.74
CA HIS A 267 -3.78 12.71 2.87
C HIS A 267 -3.77 12.37 1.37
N LEU A 268 -3.57 11.12 1.00
CA LEU A 268 -3.56 10.67 -0.40
C LEU A 268 -4.91 10.12 -0.86
N LEU A 269 -5.84 9.82 0.06
CA LEU A 269 -7.14 9.24 -0.27
C LEU A 269 -7.95 10.04 -1.30
N PRO A 270 -7.94 11.40 -1.31
CA PRO A 270 -8.70 12.15 -2.32
C PRO A 270 -8.25 11.97 -3.76
N PHE A 271 -7.12 11.28 -3.99
CA PHE A 271 -6.47 11.15 -5.31
C PHE A 271 -6.53 9.72 -5.88
N ILE A 272 -7.17 8.80 -5.18
CA ILE A 272 -7.29 7.38 -5.55
C ILE A 272 -8.74 6.96 -5.81
N ASP A 273 -8.95 5.68 -6.20
CA ASP A 273 -10.27 5.14 -6.57
C ASP A 273 -10.99 4.40 -5.44
#